data_e32d64258463baf6ae01f9d1c6e0c2b9
#
_entry.id   e32d64258463baf6ae01f9d1c6e0c2b9
#
_cell.length_a   1.000
_cell.length_b   1.000
_cell.length_c   1.000
_cell.angle_alpha   90.00
_cell.angle_beta   90.00
_cell.angle_gamma   90.00
#
_symmetry.space_group_name_H-M   'P 1'
#
loop_
_entity.id
_entity.type
_entity.pdbx_description
1 polymer ?
#
loop_
_entity_poly.entity_id
_entity_poly.type
_entity_poly.pdbx_seq_one_letter_code
_entity_poly.pdbx_strand_id
1 'polypeptide(L)'
;FDQFKGLTLPRAKTRIYSVVCLTAGGVGAAGFGTDDQMEIGRLDLRRFFELVDANRDVIRGLKSMVSVTLGPEFLMLAKSVAYSARLPLVLHLGEFDDYVKFYPGPEYRAITSQVLDQLDAGDLITHCFTPEPGRMFDEAGTMLPTIRETIDRGVFLDLGHSSHGFS
;
A
#
# COMPACT_ATOMS: atom_id res chain seq x y z
N PHE A 1 -10.06 -10.92 10.84
CA PHE A 1 -9.10 -10.42 11.81
C PHE A 1 -9.17 -11.21 13.13
N ASP A 2 -10.35 -11.63 13.55
CA ASP A 2 -10.58 -12.37 14.81
C ASP A 2 -9.77 -13.67 14.90
N GLN A 3 -9.69 -14.43 13.80
CA GLN A 3 -8.86 -15.64 13.74
C GLN A 3 -7.37 -15.32 13.91
N PHE A 4 -6.88 -14.26 13.28
CA PHE A 4 -5.50 -13.79 13.46
C PHE A 4 -5.24 -13.43 14.93
N LYS A 5 -6.12 -12.62 15.53
CA LYS A 5 -6.01 -12.20 16.93
C LYS A 5 -6.16 -13.36 17.92
N GLY A 6 -7.09 -14.28 17.68
CA GLY A 6 -7.38 -15.41 18.58
C GLY A 6 -6.48 -16.62 18.43
N LEU A 7 -5.93 -16.88 17.25
CA LEU A 7 -5.17 -18.09 16.97
C LEU A 7 -3.68 -17.84 16.73
N THR A 8 -3.33 -16.76 16.05
CA THR A 8 -1.95 -16.48 15.64
C THR A 8 -1.18 -15.73 16.72
N LEU A 9 -1.71 -14.60 17.19
CA LEU A 9 -1.02 -13.76 18.14
C LEU A 9 -0.66 -14.47 19.46
N PRO A 10 -1.54 -15.26 20.10
CA PRO A 10 -1.21 -15.93 21.36
C PRO A 10 -0.10 -17.00 21.22
N ARG A 11 0.15 -17.50 20.02
CA ARG A 11 1.17 -18.50 19.72
C ARG A 11 2.47 -17.90 19.20
N ALA A 12 2.48 -16.62 18.89
CA ALA A 12 3.65 -15.95 18.37
C ALA A 12 4.72 -15.78 19.47
N LYS A 13 5.96 -16.13 19.15
CA LYS A 13 7.12 -15.91 20.04
C LYS A 13 7.70 -14.51 19.91
N THR A 14 7.31 -13.79 18.86
CA THR A 14 7.71 -12.41 18.59
C THR A 14 6.49 -11.50 18.64
N ARG A 15 6.73 -10.22 18.87
CA ARG A 15 5.68 -9.22 18.78
C ARG A 15 5.30 -9.01 17.33
N ILE A 16 4.01 -9.17 17.01
CA ILE A 16 3.46 -9.00 15.67
C ILE A 16 2.52 -7.79 15.68
N TYR A 17 2.72 -6.89 14.73
CA TYR A 17 1.79 -5.82 14.40
C TYR A 17 1.17 -6.08 13.04
N SER A 18 -0.05 -5.61 12.83
CA SER A 18 -0.78 -5.76 11.59
C SER A 18 -0.88 -4.42 10.87
N VAL A 19 -0.72 -4.48 9.56
CA VAL A 19 -1.12 -3.42 8.64
C VAL A 19 -2.34 -3.92 7.90
N VAL A 20 -3.45 -3.20 7.99
CA VAL A 20 -4.72 -3.59 7.36
C VAL A 20 -4.85 -2.98 5.98
N CYS A 21 -5.33 -3.76 5.03
CA CYS A 21 -5.50 -3.30 3.65
C CYS A 21 -6.88 -2.66 3.46
N LEU A 22 -6.93 -1.52 2.76
CA LEU A 22 -8.17 -0.84 2.40
C LEU A 22 -8.73 -1.43 1.09
N THR A 23 -9.16 -2.68 1.16
CA THR A 23 -9.87 -3.35 0.06
C THR A 23 -10.95 -4.27 0.63
N ALA A 24 -12.01 -4.50 -0.11
CA ALA A 24 -13.11 -5.37 0.35
C ALA A 24 -12.67 -6.82 0.60
N GLY A 25 -11.70 -7.32 -0.16
CA GLY A 25 -11.17 -8.69 -0.08
C GLY A 25 -9.82 -8.82 0.64
N GLY A 26 -9.25 -7.73 1.17
CA GLY A 26 -7.91 -7.72 1.76
C GLY A 26 -6.78 -7.87 0.72
N VAL A 27 -5.56 -8.15 1.19
CA VAL A 27 -4.36 -8.25 0.33
C VAL A 27 -4.50 -9.32 -0.75
N GLY A 28 -5.14 -10.45 -0.46
CA GLY A 28 -5.35 -11.52 -1.43
C GLY A 28 -6.22 -11.08 -2.61
N ALA A 29 -7.19 -10.22 -2.37
CA ALA A 29 -8.03 -9.66 -3.42
C ALA A 29 -7.25 -8.64 -4.29
N ALA A 30 -6.38 -7.88 -3.68
CA ALA A 30 -5.56 -6.89 -4.39
C ALA A 30 -4.54 -7.50 -5.35
N GLY A 31 -4.11 -8.76 -5.10
CA GLY A 31 -3.14 -9.46 -5.96
C GLY A 31 -3.75 -10.45 -6.96
N PHE A 32 -4.95 -10.96 -6.67
CA PHE A 32 -5.58 -12.03 -7.45
C PHE A 32 -7.09 -11.83 -7.64
N GLY A 33 -7.61 -10.70 -7.18
CA GLY A 33 -9.04 -10.42 -7.19
C GLY A 33 -9.56 -9.95 -8.54
N THR A 34 -10.82 -10.17 -8.76
CA THR A 34 -11.57 -9.55 -9.84
C THR A 34 -11.72 -8.05 -9.58
N ASP A 35 -11.85 -7.25 -10.61
CA ASP A 35 -12.08 -5.79 -10.55
C ASP A 35 -13.19 -5.40 -9.55
N ASP A 36 -14.18 -6.25 -9.39
CA ASP A 36 -15.29 -6.12 -8.44
C ASP A 36 -14.88 -5.93 -6.97
N GLN A 37 -13.72 -6.43 -6.56
CA GLN A 37 -13.27 -6.36 -5.15
C GLN A 37 -12.49 -5.09 -4.84
N MET A 38 -12.12 -4.35 -5.86
CA MET A 38 -11.36 -3.10 -5.78
C MET A 38 -12.24 -1.85 -5.88
N GLU A 39 -13.55 -2.02 -6.11
CA GLU A 39 -14.48 -0.90 -6.20
C GLU A 39 -14.58 -0.13 -4.88
N ILE A 40 -14.37 1.19 -4.96
CA ILE A 40 -14.51 2.11 -3.82
C ILE A 40 -15.90 1.97 -3.17
N GLY A 41 -16.94 1.75 -3.96
CA GLY A 41 -18.33 1.59 -3.49
C GLY A 41 -18.58 0.36 -2.61
N ARG A 42 -17.66 -0.59 -2.57
CA ARG A 42 -17.76 -1.79 -1.72
C ARG A 42 -16.99 -1.69 -0.40
N LEU A 43 -16.33 -0.57 -0.16
CA LEU A 43 -15.60 -0.36 1.08
C LEU A 43 -16.57 -0.08 2.23
N ASP A 44 -16.57 -0.93 3.24
CA ASP A 44 -17.26 -0.67 4.50
C ASP A 44 -16.35 0.11 5.46
N LEU A 45 -16.30 1.43 5.27
CA LEU A 45 -15.46 2.30 6.07
C LEU A 45 -15.87 2.30 7.55
N ARG A 46 -17.18 2.16 7.85
CA ARG A 46 -17.65 2.08 9.23
C ARG A 46 -17.03 0.86 9.92
N ARG A 47 -17.13 -0.31 9.29
CA ARG A 47 -16.55 -1.55 9.81
C ARG A 47 -15.02 -1.47 9.91
N PHE A 48 -14.38 -0.77 8.97
CA PHE A 48 -12.94 -0.53 9.04
C PHE A 48 -12.56 0.26 10.30
N PHE A 49 -13.23 1.38 10.58
CA PHE A 49 -12.95 2.18 11.78
C PHE A 49 -13.26 1.42 13.07
N GLU A 50 -14.38 0.69 13.14
CA GLU A 50 -14.72 -0.18 14.27
C GLU A 50 -13.62 -1.23 14.51
N LEU A 51 -13.09 -1.86 13.45
CA LEU A 51 -11.99 -2.81 13.55
C LEU A 51 -10.72 -2.18 14.10
N VAL A 52 -10.33 -1.03 13.56
CA VAL A 52 -9.13 -0.31 13.99
C VAL A 52 -9.25 0.10 15.46
N ASP A 53 -10.37 0.68 15.86
CA ASP A 53 -10.58 1.16 17.22
C ASP A 53 -10.58 0.03 18.25
N ALA A 54 -11.15 -1.12 17.89
CA ALA A 54 -11.15 -2.31 18.75
C ALA A 54 -9.78 -3.01 18.84
N ASN A 55 -8.80 -2.66 18.00
CA ASN A 55 -7.54 -3.39 17.88
C ASN A 55 -6.30 -2.48 17.72
N ARG A 56 -6.34 -1.29 18.33
CA ARG A 56 -5.22 -0.31 18.25
C ARG A 56 -3.92 -0.81 18.89
N ASP A 57 -3.99 -1.82 19.73
CA ASP A 57 -2.83 -2.50 20.30
C ASP A 57 -2.05 -3.31 19.26
N VAL A 58 -2.71 -3.76 18.18
CA VAL A 58 -2.16 -4.63 17.14
C VAL A 58 -2.06 -3.92 15.79
N ILE A 59 -3.08 -3.16 15.39
CA ILE A 59 -3.13 -2.48 14.11
C ILE A 59 -2.28 -1.21 14.16
N ARG A 60 -1.26 -1.11 13.29
CA ARG A 60 -0.28 -0.02 13.28
C ARG A 60 -0.17 0.72 11.96
N GLY A 61 -0.92 0.33 10.94
CA GLY A 61 -0.91 1.02 9.66
C GLY A 61 -2.07 0.61 8.76
N LEU A 62 -2.30 1.42 7.75
CA LEU A 62 -3.22 1.15 6.66
C LEU A 62 -2.40 0.89 5.40
N LYS A 63 -2.61 -0.25 4.74
CA LYS A 63 -1.99 -0.57 3.45
C LYS A 63 -2.88 -0.12 2.32
N SER A 64 -2.29 0.57 1.36
CA SER A 64 -2.88 0.84 0.05
C SER A 64 -1.95 0.38 -1.05
N MET A 65 -2.52 0.05 -2.19
CA MET A 65 -1.77 -0.25 -3.40
C MET A 65 -1.85 0.95 -4.35
N VAL A 66 -0.75 1.19 -5.06
CA VAL A 66 -0.79 2.02 -6.26
C VAL A 66 -1.15 1.09 -7.39
N SER A 67 -2.31 1.30 -7.97
CA SER A 67 -2.74 0.55 -9.14
C SER A 67 -3.33 1.51 -10.16
N VAL A 68 -3.02 1.29 -11.43
CA VAL A 68 -3.63 2.05 -12.52
C VAL A 68 -5.15 1.88 -12.53
N THR A 69 -5.62 0.69 -12.15
CA THR A 69 -7.05 0.39 -12.06
C THR A 69 -7.75 1.11 -10.92
N LEU A 70 -7.03 1.41 -9.83
CA LEU A 70 -7.60 2.13 -8.69
C LEU A 70 -7.55 3.65 -8.83
N GLY A 71 -6.61 4.13 -9.63
CA GLY A 71 -6.41 5.57 -9.86
C GLY A 71 -5.91 6.36 -8.64
N PRO A 72 -5.59 7.64 -8.85
CA PRO A 72 -5.13 8.52 -7.78
C PRO A 72 -6.21 8.82 -6.73
N GLU A 73 -7.48 8.77 -7.11
CA GLU A 73 -8.62 9.01 -6.21
C GLU A 73 -8.70 7.99 -5.09
N PHE A 74 -8.37 6.73 -5.39
CA PHE A 74 -8.33 5.69 -4.37
C PHE A 74 -7.24 5.96 -3.34
N LEU A 75 -6.09 6.44 -3.77
CA LEU A 75 -5.03 6.81 -2.85
C LEU A 75 -5.41 8.00 -1.97
N MET A 76 -6.05 9.02 -2.55
CA MET A 76 -6.55 10.16 -1.77
C MET A 76 -7.56 9.70 -0.71
N LEU A 77 -8.43 8.75 -1.05
CA LEU A 77 -9.33 8.12 -0.10
C LEU A 77 -8.54 7.36 0.99
N ALA A 78 -7.59 6.52 0.59
CA ALA A 78 -6.77 5.75 1.53
C ALA A 78 -5.99 6.68 2.49
N LYS A 79 -5.44 7.78 1.98
CA LYS A 79 -4.77 8.80 2.79
C LYS A 79 -5.72 9.47 3.78
N SER A 80 -6.92 9.84 3.34
CA SER A 80 -7.94 10.44 4.20
C SER A 80 -8.41 9.48 5.29
N VAL A 81 -8.57 8.20 4.95
CA VAL A 81 -8.94 7.14 5.92
C VAL A 81 -7.80 6.91 6.91
N ALA A 82 -6.55 6.81 6.45
CA ALA A 82 -5.37 6.64 7.32
C ALA A 82 -5.25 7.81 8.31
N TYR A 83 -5.37 9.04 7.82
CA TYR A 83 -5.35 10.24 8.65
C TYR A 83 -6.46 10.22 9.71
N SER A 84 -7.70 9.93 9.30
CA SER A 84 -8.85 9.85 10.20
C SER A 84 -8.71 8.74 11.24
N ALA A 85 -8.10 7.61 10.85
CA ALA A 85 -7.79 6.50 11.75
C ALA A 85 -6.54 6.76 12.63
N ARG A 86 -5.79 7.83 12.40
CA ARG A 86 -4.48 8.12 13.01
C ARG A 86 -3.48 6.98 12.83
N LEU A 87 -3.42 6.49 11.60
CA LEU A 87 -2.49 5.44 11.17
C LEU A 87 -1.57 5.97 10.07
N PRO A 88 -0.30 5.55 10.02
CA PRO A 88 0.52 5.77 8.84
C PRO A 88 -0.07 5.01 7.65
N LEU A 89 0.09 5.59 6.46
CA LEU A 89 -0.19 4.92 5.21
C LEU A 89 1.04 4.11 4.79
N VAL A 90 0.85 2.84 4.47
CA VAL A 90 1.86 1.96 3.89
C VAL A 90 1.50 1.75 2.42
N LEU A 91 2.26 2.40 1.54
CA LEU A 91 2.02 2.39 0.12
C LEU A 91 2.79 1.25 -0.55
N HIS A 92 2.09 0.41 -1.31
CA HIS A 92 2.72 -0.55 -2.21
C HIS A 92 3.20 0.18 -3.46
N LEU A 93 4.50 0.12 -3.73
CA LEU A 93 5.10 0.69 -4.92
C LEU A 93 5.26 -0.40 -5.99
N GLY A 94 5.03 -0.02 -7.24
CA GLY A 94 5.10 -0.94 -8.37
C GLY A 94 3.79 -1.65 -8.68
N GLU A 95 3.60 -1.99 -9.93
CA GLU A 95 2.42 -2.68 -10.43
C GLU A 95 2.74 -4.14 -10.71
N PHE A 96 1.75 -5.01 -10.65
CA PHE A 96 1.92 -6.41 -11.02
C PHE A 96 2.01 -6.57 -12.55
N ASP A 97 2.89 -7.46 -13.02
CA ASP A 97 3.16 -7.75 -14.44
C ASP A 97 1.90 -7.95 -15.30
N ASP A 98 0.88 -8.57 -14.74
CA ASP A 98 -0.36 -8.85 -15.49
C ASP A 98 -1.15 -7.57 -15.80
N TYR A 99 -1.07 -6.55 -14.96
CA TYR A 99 -1.72 -5.26 -15.22
C TYR A 99 -0.91 -4.40 -16.18
N VAL A 100 0.41 -4.50 -16.17
CA VAL A 100 1.30 -3.78 -17.10
C VAL A 100 1.04 -4.11 -18.55
N LYS A 101 0.65 -5.33 -18.85
CA LYS A 101 0.31 -5.77 -20.20
C LYS A 101 -0.90 -5.04 -20.79
N PHE A 102 -1.80 -4.59 -19.94
CA PHE A 102 -3.01 -3.87 -20.34
C PHE A 102 -2.80 -2.35 -20.42
N TYR A 103 -1.82 -1.82 -19.69
CA TYR A 103 -1.54 -0.38 -19.59
C TYR A 103 -0.04 -0.08 -19.75
N PRO A 104 0.58 -0.45 -20.87
CA PRO A 104 2.01 -0.17 -21.08
C PRO A 104 2.21 1.33 -21.34
N GLY A 105 2.99 2.01 -20.53
CA GLY A 105 3.39 3.33 -20.92
C GLY A 105 3.83 4.30 -19.82
N PRO A 106 4.07 5.55 -20.22
CA PRO A 106 4.55 6.62 -19.34
C PRO A 106 3.53 7.03 -18.26
N GLU A 107 2.26 6.64 -18.39
CA GLU A 107 1.22 6.89 -17.40
C GLU A 107 1.59 6.35 -16.02
N TYR A 108 2.33 5.24 -15.95
CA TYR A 108 2.84 4.70 -14.68
C TYR A 108 3.76 5.67 -13.94
N ARG A 109 4.63 6.36 -14.66
CA ARG A 109 5.53 7.35 -14.04
C ARG A 109 4.76 8.56 -13.51
N ALA A 110 3.76 9.00 -14.26
CA ALA A 110 2.89 10.09 -13.84
C ALA A 110 2.07 9.71 -12.59
N ILE A 111 1.49 8.50 -12.58
CA ILE A 111 0.73 8.00 -11.42
C ILE A 111 1.64 7.88 -10.21
N THR A 112 2.86 7.36 -10.35
CA THR A 112 3.82 7.25 -9.25
C THR A 112 4.15 8.64 -8.67
N SER A 113 4.40 9.64 -9.50
CA SER A 113 4.70 10.99 -9.03
C SER A 113 3.51 11.62 -8.31
N GLN A 114 2.31 11.56 -8.88
CA GLN A 114 1.09 12.08 -8.26
C GLN A 114 0.80 11.40 -6.90
N VAL A 115 1.09 10.11 -6.82
CA VAL A 115 0.91 9.31 -5.62
C VAL A 115 1.89 9.69 -4.53
N LEU A 116 3.16 9.86 -4.87
CA LEU A 116 4.22 10.18 -3.92
C LEU A 116 4.03 11.58 -3.30
N ASP A 117 3.44 12.52 -4.05
CA ASP A 117 3.11 13.85 -3.55
C ASP A 117 2.03 13.83 -2.44
N GLN A 118 1.26 12.75 -2.33
CA GLN A 118 0.24 12.59 -1.29
C GLN A 118 0.81 12.05 0.03
N LEU A 119 2.06 11.60 0.06
CA LEU A 119 2.67 11.01 1.25
C LEU A 119 3.26 12.07 2.16
N ASP A 120 3.04 11.92 3.45
CA ASP A 120 3.56 12.78 4.51
C ASP A 120 4.60 12.06 5.37
N ALA A 121 5.30 12.84 6.19
CA ALA A 121 6.23 12.30 7.19
C ALA A 121 5.55 11.23 8.07
N GLY A 122 6.19 10.08 8.17
CA GLY A 122 5.67 8.93 8.93
C GLY A 122 4.95 7.89 8.09
N ASP A 123 4.56 8.21 6.85
CA ASP A 123 4.09 7.20 5.90
C ASP A 123 5.26 6.31 5.42
N LEU A 124 4.94 5.16 4.84
CA LEU A 124 5.92 4.20 4.35
C LEU A 124 5.67 3.84 2.88
N ILE A 125 6.75 3.67 2.14
CA ILE A 125 6.75 3.02 0.83
C ILE A 125 7.32 1.62 1.01
N THR A 126 6.55 0.60 0.67
CA THR A 126 7.01 -0.80 0.70
C THR A 126 7.29 -1.33 -0.69
N HIS A 127 8.10 -2.38 -0.78
CA HIS A 127 8.63 -2.96 -2.03
C HIS A 127 9.58 -2.01 -2.78
N CYS A 128 10.45 -1.33 -2.03
CA CYS A 128 11.37 -0.31 -2.56
C CYS A 128 12.24 -0.79 -3.72
N PHE A 129 12.60 -2.07 -3.77
CA PHE A 129 13.46 -2.65 -4.80
C PHE A 129 12.68 -3.50 -5.81
N THR A 130 11.39 -3.21 -5.98
CA THR A 130 10.61 -3.87 -7.03
C THR A 130 11.18 -3.54 -8.42
N PRO A 131 11.32 -4.53 -9.31
CA PRO A 131 11.65 -4.28 -10.71
C PRO A 131 10.45 -3.80 -11.53
N GLU A 132 9.25 -3.90 -10.97
CA GLU A 132 8.00 -3.62 -11.64
C GLU A 132 7.87 -2.16 -12.09
N PRO A 133 7.03 -1.86 -13.09
CA PRO A 133 6.71 -0.49 -13.47
C PRO A 133 6.23 0.34 -12.28
N GLY A 134 6.57 1.62 -12.26
CA GLY A 134 6.35 2.47 -11.09
C GLY A 134 7.41 2.32 -10.00
N ARG A 135 8.52 1.63 -10.29
CA ARG A 135 9.66 1.44 -9.39
C ARG A 135 10.38 2.74 -9.05
N MET A 136 11.20 2.68 -8.00
CA MET A 136 11.96 3.83 -7.49
C MET A 136 13.14 4.26 -8.38
N PHE A 137 13.62 3.37 -9.23
CA PHE A 137 14.83 3.57 -10.04
C PHE A 137 14.47 3.59 -11.53
N ASP A 138 15.20 4.39 -12.28
CA ASP A 138 15.15 4.35 -13.73
C ASP A 138 15.90 3.11 -14.30
N GLU A 139 15.97 3.00 -15.62
CA GLU A 139 16.66 1.90 -16.31
C GLU A 139 18.17 1.89 -16.09
N ALA A 140 18.74 3.04 -15.76
CA ALA A 140 20.18 3.18 -15.43
C ALA A 140 20.49 2.87 -13.94
N GLY A 141 19.46 2.52 -13.14
CA GLY A 141 19.60 2.28 -11.72
C GLY A 141 19.74 3.56 -10.89
N THR A 142 19.37 4.72 -11.46
CA THR A 142 19.39 5.99 -10.74
C THR A 142 18.04 6.20 -10.05
N MET A 143 18.07 6.57 -8.78
CA MET A 143 16.86 6.89 -8.02
C MET A 143 16.15 8.09 -8.64
N LEU A 144 14.84 7.95 -8.84
CA LEU A 144 14.01 9.03 -9.36
C LEU A 144 14.01 10.23 -8.40
N PRO A 145 14.11 11.47 -8.91
CA PRO A 145 14.12 12.67 -8.06
C PRO A 145 12.91 12.75 -7.12
N THR A 146 11.72 12.41 -7.61
CA THR A 146 10.47 12.39 -6.81
C THR A 146 10.54 11.45 -5.61
N ILE A 147 11.25 10.34 -5.72
CA ILE A 147 11.49 9.42 -4.58
C ILE A 147 12.40 10.09 -3.56
N ARG A 148 13.47 10.75 -4.00
CA ARG A 148 14.39 11.47 -3.11
C ARG A 148 13.66 12.56 -2.33
N GLU A 149 12.88 13.38 -3.01
CA GLU A 149 12.06 14.42 -2.38
C GLU A 149 11.06 13.84 -1.36
N THR A 150 10.49 12.68 -1.67
CA THR A 150 9.57 11.98 -0.77
C THR A 150 10.27 11.51 0.50
N ILE A 151 11.47 10.95 0.39
CA ILE A 151 12.31 10.57 1.54
C ILE A 151 12.69 11.81 2.37
N ASP A 152 13.07 12.89 1.72
CA ASP A 152 13.47 14.14 2.39
C ASP A 152 12.29 14.78 3.15
N ARG A 153 11.05 14.51 2.76
CA ARG A 153 9.85 14.89 3.53
C ARG A 153 9.60 14.02 4.77
N GLY A 154 10.36 12.94 4.97
CA GLY A 154 10.26 12.06 6.15
C GLY A 154 9.39 10.81 5.94
N VAL A 155 9.17 10.43 4.68
CA VAL A 155 8.55 9.13 4.34
C VAL A 155 9.58 8.02 4.49
N PHE A 156 9.19 6.92 5.12
CA PHE A 156 10.07 5.77 5.34
C PHE A 156 10.04 4.80 4.16
N LEU A 157 11.16 4.13 3.94
CA LEU A 157 11.27 3.04 2.99
C LEU A 157 11.27 1.70 3.72
N ASP A 158 10.49 0.75 3.19
CA ASP A 158 10.43 -0.62 3.66
C ASP A 158 10.78 -1.57 2.52
N LEU A 159 11.63 -2.55 2.81
CA LEU A 159 12.08 -3.53 1.81
C LEU A 159 10.93 -4.37 1.25
N GLY A 160 9.95 -4.70 2.10
CA GLY A 160 8.77 -5.44 1.69
C GLY A 160 9.09 -6.70 0.92
N HIS A 161 10.04 -7.50 1.41
CA HIS A 161 10.58 -8.65 0.68
C HIS A 161 9.48 -9.65 0.32
N SER A 162 9.26 -9.87 -0.96
CA SER A 162 8.28 -10.82 -1.50
C SER A 162 8.82 -11.50 -2.76
N SER A 163 8.13 -12.52 -3.25
CA SER A 163 8.51 -13.22 -4.50
C SER A 163 8.52 -12.32 -5.74
N HIS A 164 7.80 -11.20 -5.69
CA HIS A 164 7.72 -10.21 -6.78
C HIS A 164 8.42 -8.90 -6.46
N GLY A 165 8.91 -8.72 -5.27
CA GLY A 165 9.50 -7.47 -4.79
C GLY A 165 11.02 -7.45 -4.73
N PHE A 166 11.71 -8.35 -5.44
CA PHE A 166 13.16 -8.44 -5.39
C PHE A 166 13.74 -8.79 -6.75
N SER A 167 14.58 -7.95 -7.27
CA SER A 167 15.41 -8.21 -8.44
C SER A 167 16.85 -8.47 -8.06
#